data_0f6e23aa4d0b5543671ab248a036762f
#
_entry.id   0f6e23aa4d0b5543671ab248a036762f
#
_cell.length_a   1.000
_cell.length_b   1.000
_cell.length_c   1.000
_cell.angle_alpha   90.00
_cell.angle_beta   90.00
_cell.angle_gamma   90.00
#
_symmetry.space_group_name_H-M   'P 1'
#
loop_
_entity.id
_entity.type
_entity.pdbx_description
1 polymer ?
#
loop_
_entity_poly.entity_id
_entity_poly.type
_entity_poly.pdbx_seq_one_letter_code
_entity_poly.pdbx_strand_id
1 'polypeptide(L)'
;MNNIANENGAKRGRWAGKAIAWVAAATLGLTGLALPSSANAVEAGNGTAVNGANQEDTPFDYYSDVTNLPVGHVFENITLERLEDILKNGSGNYAILIGGTWDANVTKALPVINKVAQAKGITKVYNFDPHLDNAGDSTLVNINDKNNKVASFAKRFQQTVDDFGLKDIQSKDASQVVDLPTLFTYNKDASGDKVLSVAAGADSVANEATVGTALSAIANNAAVRTNGDFYVDYYLTHNSQGQASVFKSGEQKDVKLVSVTYGELEKILQSEGNHYIFFGATWCGNTYATIRYVNQEASKYGVDHVYTFRS
;
A
#
# COMPACT_ATOMS: atom_id res chain seq x y z
N MET A 1 32.49 30.40 38.77
CA MET A 1 31.25 31.20 38.80
C MET A 1 30.74 31.33 37.38
N ASN A 2 29.66 30.78 37.08
CA ASN A 2 28.51 31.10 36.25
C ASN A 2 27.91 29.83 35.62
N ASN A 3 26.78 29.41 36.23
CA ASN A 3 25.81 28.48 35.70
C ASN A 3 25.15 29.09 34.45
N ILE A 4 25.05 28.26 33.40
CA ILE A 4 24.03 28.46 32.38
C ILE A 4 23.25 27.17 32.30
N ALA A 5 22.04 27.17 32.85
CA ALA A 5 21.04 26.13 32.70
C ALA A 5 20.51 26.18 31.27
N ASN A 6 20.51 25.04 30.59
CA ASN A 6 19.89 24.87 29.29
C ASN A 6 18.58 24.14 29.48
N GLU A 7 17.47 24.87 29.50
CA GLU A 7 16.12 24.35 29.51
C GLU A 7 15.71 24.01 28.06
N ASN A 8 15.87 22.77 27.66
CA ASN A 8 15.18 22.24 26.50
C ASN A 8 14.02 21.37 26.98
N GLY A 9 12.87 22.00 27.18
CA GLY A 9 11.60 21.38 27.46
C GLY A 9 11.05 20.64 26.23
N ALA A 10 11.39 19.38 26.08
CA ALA A 10 10.73 18.49 25.14
C ALA A 10 9.30 18.22 25.63
N LYS A 11 8.30 18.80 24.98
CA LYS A 11 6.89 18.45 25.17
C LYS A 11 6.69 17.01 24.68
N ARG A 12 6.76 16.05 25.59
CA ARG A 12 6.28 14.68 25.35
C ARG A 12 4.75 14.72 25.28
N GLY A 13 4.21 14.57 24.08
CA GLY A 13 2.79 14.31 23.89
C GLY A 13 2.38 13.05 24.65
N ARG A 14 1.34 13.15 25.47
CA ARG A 14 0.78 12.04 26.22
C ARG A 14 0.06 11.11 25.23
N TRP A 15 0.63 9.96 24.98
CA TRP A 15 -0.04 8.85 24.32
C TRP A 15 -1.11 8.30 25.25
N ALA A 16 -2.36 8.58 24.98
CA ALA A 16 -3.52 7.98 25.65
C ALA A 16 -4.30 7.14 24.63
N GLY A 17 -3.71 6.05 24.24
CA GLY A 17 -4.37 4.99 23.51
C GLY A 17 -3.88 3.65 24.04
N LYS A 18 -4.76 2.82 24.57
CA LYS A 18 -4.42 1.47 25.01
C LYS A 18 -4.33 0.58 23.77
N ALA A 19 -3.17 0.46 23.18
CA ALA A 19 -2.89 -0.57 22.21
C ALA A 19 -2.74 -1.91 22.94
N ILE A 20 -3.66 -2.84 22.74
CA ILE A 20 -3.48 -4.22 23.18
C ILE A 20 -2.88 -4.99 22.01
N ALA A 21 -1.57 -5.11 21.99
CA ALA A 21 -0.87 -5.97 21.06
C ALA A 21 -0.92 -7.42 21.56
N TRP A 22 -1.57 -8.30 20.82
CA TRP A 22 -1.48 -9.73 21.04
C TRP A 22 -0.29 -10.27 20.22
N VAL A 23 0.80 -10.58 20.91
CA VAL A 23 1.88 -11.36 20.33
C VAL A 23 1.47 -12.82 20.49
N ALA A 24 1.03 -13.47 19.43
CA ALA A 24 0.82 -14.90 19.42
C ALA A 24 2.16 -15.62 19.31
N ALA A 25 2.78 -15.92 20.45
CA ALA A 25 3.84 -16.92 20.51
C ALA A 25 3.15 -18.30 20.57
N ALA A 26 3.20 -19.04 19.45
CA ALA A 26 2.71 -20.41 19.42
C ALA A 26 3.69 -21.31 20.20
N THR A 27 3.42 -21.56 21.46
CA THR A 27 3.94 -22.73 22.16
C THR A 27 2.91 -23.84 22.08
N LEU A 28 3.23 -24.91 21.34
CA LEU A 28 2.46 -26.14 21.32
C LEU A 28 2.48 -26.77 22.73
N GLY A 29 1.36 -26.61 23.44
CA GLY A 29 1.05 -27.29 24.68
C GLY A 29 -0.44 -27.58 24.71
N LEU A 30 -0.79 -28.84 24.42
CA LEU A 30 -2.14 -29.40 24.60
C LEU A 30 -2.49 -29.42 26.08
N THR A 31 -3.23 -28.44 26.58
CA THR A 31 -4.08 -28.58 27.73
C THR A 31 -5.31 -27.68 27.53
N GLY A 32 -6.48 -28.28 27.58
CA GLY A 32 -7.74 -27.61 27.38
C GLY A 32 -7.97 -26.50 28.42
N LEU A 33 -7.95 -25.27 27.89
CA LEU A 33 -8.47 -24.11 28.60
C LEU A 33 -9.77 -23.72 27.88
N ALA A 34 -10.89 -23.94 28.62
CA ALA A 34 -12.16 -23.37 28.23
C ALA A 34 -12.01 -21.84 28.16
N LEU A 35 -12.09 -21.27 26.96
CA LEU A 35 -12.19 -19.84 26.77
C LEU A 35 -13.52 -19.35 27.37
N PRO A 36 -13.55 -18.23 28.09
CA PRO A 36 -14.80 -17.68 28.59
C PRO A 36 -15.69 -17.32 27.39
N SER A 37 -16.89 -17.86 27.37
CA SER A 37 -17.95 -17.68 26.38
C SER A 37 -18.64 -16.31 26.52
N SER A 38 -17.93 -15.24 26.55
CA SER A 38 -18.46 -13.88 26.41
C SER A 38 -17.34 -12.90 26.10
N ALA A 39 -16.70 -13.06 24.92
CA ALA A 39 -16.22 -11.88 24.27
C ALA A 39 -17.48 -11.21 23.70
N ASN A 40 -18.00 -10.18 24.37
CA ASN A 40 -18.86 -9.23 23.71
C ASN A 40 -18.13 -8.86 22.41
N ALA A 41 -18.78 -9.14 21.29
CA ALA A 41 -18.39 -8.50 20.04
C ALA A 41 -18.42 -7.01 20.37
N VAL A 42 -17.26 -6.43 20.60
CA VAL A 42 -17.12 -4.98 20.61
C VAL A 42 -17.49 -4.63 19.19
N GLU A 43 -18.64 -4.00 19.02
CA GLU A 43 -19.02 -3.41 17.74
C GLU A 43 -17.77 -2.72 17.21
N ALA A 44 -17.33 -3.15 16.04
CA ALA A 44 -16.31 -2.43 15.29
C ALA A 44 -16.82 -1.00 15.27
N GLY A 45 -16.15 -0.11 15.98
CA GLY A 45 -16.57 1.28 16.06
C GLY A 45 -16.80 1.71 14.64
N ASN A 46 -17.99 2.21 14.36
CA ASN A 46 -18.37 2.81 13.10
C ASN A 46 -17.48 4.05 12.86
N GLY A 47 -16.20 3.80 12.58
CA GLY A 47 -15.45 4.73 11.78
C GLY A 47 -16.26 4.79 10.49
N THR A 48 -16.86 5.93 10.21
CA THR A 48 -17.67 6.16 9.02
C THR A 48 -16.96 5.51 7.87
N ALA A 49 -17.48 4.36 7.41
CA ALA A 49 -17.00 3.71 6.22
C ALA A 49 -17.06 4.78 5.13
N VAL A 50 -15.90 5.29 4.78
CA VAL A 50 -15.78 6.22 3.69
C VAL A 50 -15.95 5.37 2.45
N ASN A 51 -17.22 5.18 2.05
CA ASN A 51 -17.62 4.46 0.87
C ASN A 51 -17.21 5.22 -0.39
N GLY A 52 -15.92 5.32 -0.62
CA GLY A 52 -15.39 5.45 -1.96
C GLY A 52 -15.34 4.03 -2.52
N ALA A 53 -15.98 3.78 -3.66
CA ALA A 53 -15.99 2.49 -4.34
C ALA A 53 -14.60 1.91 -4.62
N ASN A 54 -13.54 2.56 -4.19
CA ASN A 54 -12.14 2.32 -4.53
C ASN A 54 -11.25 1.97 -3.34
N GLN A 55 -11.78 2.03 -2.12
CA GLN A 55 -11.10 1.61 -0.89
C GLN A 55 -11.77 0.35 -0.35
N GLU A 56 -12.03 -0.62 -1.22
CA GLU A 56 -12.69 -1.89 -0.85
C GLU A 56 -11.98 -2.60 0.31
N ASP A 57 -10.70 -2.29 0.52
CA ASP A 57 -9.84 -3.05 1.41
C ASP A 57 -9.32 -2.26 2.62
N THR A 58 -9.64 -0.95 2.75
CA THR A 58 -9.24 -0.17 3.92
C THR A 58 -10.40 0.62 4.51
N PRO A 59 -10.69 0.50 5.84
CA PRO A 59 -11.79 1.23 6.49
C PRO A 59 -11.46 2.69 6.82
N PHE A 60 -10.29 3.18 6.43
CA PHE A 60 -9.87 4.56 6.64
C PHE A 60 -9.34 5.14 5.32
N ASP A 61 -9.45 6.46 5.19
CA ASP A 61 -8.93 7.18 4.03
C ASP A 61 -7.50 7.66 4.30
N TYR A 62 -6.53 7.00 3.65
CA TYR A 62 -5.12 7.38 3.74
C TYR A 62 -4.88 8.84 3.29
N TYR A 63 -5.68 9.33 2.37
CA TYR A 63 -5.54 10.66 1.76
C TYR A 63 -6.41 11.74 2.42
N SER A 64 -7.02 11.46 3.58
CA SER A 64 -7.93 12.38 4.28
C SER A 64 -7.34 13.77 4.55
N ASP A 65 -6.02 13.87 4.64
CA ASP A 65 -5.31 15.13 4.88
C ASP A 65 -4.99 15.90 3.59
N VAL A 66 -5.28 15.34 2.42
CA VAL A 66 -4.97 15.98 1.14
C VAL A 66 -6.04 17.00 0.81
N THR A 67 -5.65 18.28 0.78
CA THR A 67 -6.54 19.39 0.50
C THR A 67 -7.21 19.26 -0.88
N ASN A 68 -8.52 19.50 -0.95
CA ASN A 68 -9.35 19.44 -2.18
C ASN A 68 -9.46 18.04 -2.80
N LEU A 69 -9.06 16.98 -2.14
CA LEU A 69 -9.36 15.64 -2.57
C LEU A 69 -10.69 15.21 -1.94
N PRO A 70 -11.74 14.91 -2.73
CA PRO A 70 -13.04 14.54 -2.18
C PRO A 70 -13.01 13.12 -1.60
N VAL A 71 -13.89 12.87 -0.67
CA VAL A 71 -14.25 11.51 -0.26
C VAL A 71 -14.73 10.72 -1.49
N GLY A 72 -14.32 9.48 -1.61
CA GLY A 72 -14.63 8.66 -2.78
C GLY A 72 -13.73 8.94 -3.98
N HIS A 73 -12.53 9.45 -3.74
CA HIS A 73 -11.49 9.55 -4.75
C HIS A 73 -11.05 8.16 -5.27
N VAL A 74 -10.30 8.16 -6.37
CA VAL A 74 -9.91 6.93 -7.09
C VAL A 74 -8.63 6.26 -6.59
N PHE A 75 -7.94 6.81 -5.58
CA PHE A 75 -6.61 6.32 -5.18
C PHE A 75 -6.69 5.17 -4.18
N GLU A 76 -5.86 4.16 -4.41
CA GLU A 76 -5.48 3.12 -3.45
C GLU A 76 -3.97 3.20 -3.24
N ASN A 77 -3.54 3.38 -1.98
CA ASN A 77 -2.14 3.32 -1.62
C ASN A 77 -1.70 1.86 -1.58
N ILE A 78 -0.54 1.55 -2.18
CA ILE A 78 -0.09 0.17 -2.33
C ILE A 78 1.37 -0.02 -1.93
N THR A 79 1.70 -1.21 -1.43
CA THR A 79 3.07 -1.63 -1.17
C THR A 79 3.83 -1.96 -2.46
N LEU A 80 5.17 -2.06 -2.39
CA LEU A 80 5.97 -2.49 -3.54
C LEU A 80 5.54 -3.89 -4.02
N GLU A 81 5.24 -4.80 -3.11
CA GLU A 81 4.79 -6.15 -3.45
C GLU A 81 3.44 -6.14 -4.19
N ARG A 82 2.54 -5.23 -3.81
CA ARG A 82 1.27 -5.02 -4.53
C ARG A 82 1.52 -4.45 -5.92
N LEU A 83 2.44 -3.49 -6.06
CA LEU A 83 2.86 -2.98 -7.38
C LEU A 83 3.41 -4.12 -8.24
N GLU A 84 4.37 -4.90 -7.74
CA GLU A 84 4.96 -6.03 -8.46
C GLU A 84 3.91 -7.08 -8.85
N ASP A 85 2.93 -7.34 -7.99
CA ASP A 85 1.81 -8.24 -8.31
C ASP A 85 0.97 -7.71 -9.48
N ILE A 86 0.61 -6.42 -9.48
CA ILE A 86 -0.12 -5.80 -10.58
C ILE A 86 0.68 -5.92 -11.88
N LEU A 87 1.98 -5.61 -11.85
CA LEU A 87 2.85 -5.64 -13.01
C LEU A 87 3.06 -7.06 -13.56
N LYS A 88 3.09 -8.06 -12.69
CA LYS A 88 3.35 -9.47 -13.06
C LYS A 88 2.09 -10.23 -13.44
N ASN A 89 1.04 -10.11 -12.65
CA ASN A 89 -0.14 -10.95 -12.71
C ASN A 89 -1.40 -10.21 -13.20
N GLY A 90 -1.39 -8.87 -13.16
CA GLY A 90 -2.52 -8.06 -13.57
C GLY A 90 -2.83 -8.22 -15.06
N SER A 91 -4.10 -8.44 -15.43
CA SER A 91 -4.56 -8.49 -16.81
C SER A 91 -5.42 -7.27 -17.12
N GLY A 92 -5.17 -6.64 -18.27
CA GLY A 92 -5.84 -5.40 -18.68
C GLY A 92 -5.05 -4.13 -18.36
N ASN A 93 -5.72 -2.98 -18.36
CA ASN A 93 -5.08 -1.67 -18.24
C ASN A 93 -5.18 -1.13 -16.82
N TYR A 94 -4.04 -0.80 -16.22
CA TYR A 94 -3.92 -0.27 -14.86
C TYR A 94 -3.45 1.18 -14.88
N ALA A 95 -4.10 2.06 -14.11
CA ALA A 95 -3.59 3.38 -13.80
C ALA A 95 -2.70 3.31 -12.56
N ILE A 96 -1.45 3.77 -12.70
CA ILE A 96 -0.46 3.71 -11.63
C ILE A 96 0.17 5.10 -11.46
N LEU A 97 0.18 5.59 -10.21
CA LEU A 97 0.88 6.80 -9.80
C LEU A 97 2.06 6.41 -8.92
N ILE A 98 3.24 6.93 -9.21
CA ILE A 98 4.41 6.81 -8.33
C ILE A 98 4.68 8.18 -7.71
N GLY A 99 4.67 8.22 -6.38
CA GLY A 99 4.90 9.42 -5.57
C GLY A 99 4.20 9.35 -4.23
N GLY A 100 4.76 10.02 -3.22
CA GLY A 100 4.25 10.01 -1.85
C GLY A 100 3.56 11.32 -1.45
N THR A 101 2.66 11.27 -0.48
CA THR A 101 1.93 12.45 0.03
C THR A 101 2.81 13.45 0.79
N TRP A 102 4.04 13.09 1.12
CA TRP A 102 5.06 14.01 1.64
C TRP A 102 5.54 15.03 0.59
N ASP A 103 5.38 14.73 -0.72
CA ASP A 103 5.72 15.66 -1.81
C ASP A 103 4.54 16.58 -2.13
N ALA A 104 4.77 17.89 -2.01
CA ALA A 104 3.77 18.91 -2.33
C ALA A 104 3.30 18.87 -3.79
N ASN A 105 4.09 18.37 -4.72
CA ASN A 105 3.69 18.22 -6.12
C ASN A 105 2.71 17.06 -6.29
N VAL A 106 2.91 15.97 -5.53
CA VAL A 106 1.95 14.86 -5.48
C VAL A 106 0.63 15.32 -4.91
N THR A 107 0.64 15.96 -3.72
CA THR A 107 -0.60 16.42 -3.08
C THR A 107 -1.38 17.42 -3.93
N LYS A 108 -0.72 18.26 -4.72
CA LYS A 108 -1.37 19.15 -5.70
C LYS A 108 -1.92 18.40 -6.92
N ALA A 109 -1.28 17.32 -7.34
CA ALA A 109 -1.68 16.53 -8.50
C ALA A 109 -2.89 15.62 -8.21
N LEU A 110 -3.02 15.10 -6.98
CA LEU A 110 -4.09 14.15 -6.63
C LEU A 110 -5.50 14.65 -6.99
N PRO A 111 -5.95 15.89 -6.66
CA PRO A 111 -7.27 16.37 -7.07
C PRO A 111 -7.45 16.44 -8.59
N VAL A 112 -6.40 16.81 -9.34
CA VAL A 112 -6.42 16.88 -10.81
C VAL A 112 -6.57 15.50 -11.41
N ILE A 113 -5.75 14.55 -10.95
CA ILE A 113 -5.78 13.15 -11.41
C ILE A 113 -7.16 12.54 -11.09
N ASN A 114 -7.67 12.74 -9.87
CA ASN A 114 -8.98 12.26 -9.46
C ASN A 114 -10.10 12.75 -10.36
N LYS A 115 -10.15 14.06 -10.61
CA LYS A 115 -11.14 14.68 -11.48
C LYS A 115 -11.12 14.07 -12.88
N VAL A 116 -9.93 13.95 -13.49
CA VAL A 116 -9.78 13.41 -14.84
C VAL A 116 -10.11 11.92 -14.88
N ALA A 117 -9.66 11.16 -13.90
CA ALA A 117 -9.93 9.73 -13.80
C ALA A 117 -11.44 9.45 -13.70
N GLN A 118 -12.13 10.13 -12.78
CA GLN A 118 -13.57 9.99 -12.63
C GLN A 118 -14.33 10.39 -13.89
N ALA A 119 -13.93 11.46 -14.57
CA ALA A 119 -14.55 11.89 -15.84
C ALA A 119 -14.37 10.84 -16.97
N LYS A 120 -13.37 9.98 -16.86
CA LYS A 120 -13.10 8.84 -17.78
C LYS A 120 -13.71 7.52 -17.32
N GLY A 121 -14.47 7.49 -16.21
CA GLY A 121 -15.02 6.27 -15.63
C GLY A 121 -13.96 5.36 -14.99
N ILE A 122 -12.76 5.88 -14.70
CA ILE A 122 -11.71 5.16 -14.00
C ILE A 122 -12.03 5.20 -12.51
N THR A 123 -12.18 4.04 -11.92
CA THR A 123 -12.58 3.91 -10.51
C THR A 123 -11.39 3.65 -9.60
N LYS A 124 -10.22 3.26 -10.14
CA LYS A 124 -9.04 2.96 -9.33
C LYS A 124 -7.74 3.46 -9.99
N VAL A 125 -6.93 4.16 -9.20
CA VAL A 125 -5.54 4.53 -9.49
C VAL A 125 -4.68 4.01 -8.35
N TYR A 126 -3.76 3.11 -8.66
CA TYR A 126 -2.84 2.54 -7.67
C TYR A 126 -1.70 3.51 -7.43
N ASN A 127 -1.54 3.96 -6.19
CA ASN A 127 -0.48 4.89 -5.82
C ASN A 127 0.62 4.18 -5.03
N PHE A 128 1.82 4.21 -5.55
CA PHE A 128 3.00 3.64 -4.90
C PHE A 128 3.97 4.75 -4.49
N ASP A 129 4.33 4.76 -3.19
CA ASP A 129 5.37 5.63 -2.65
C ASP A 129 6.70 4.89 -2.57
N PRO A 130 7.75 5.32 -3.31
CA PRO A 130 9.07 4.71 -3.23
C PRO A 130 9.87 5.10 -1.97
N HIS A 131 9.39 6.02 -1.15
CA HIS A 131 9.92 6.29 0.18
C HIS A 131 9.18 5.39 1.19
N LEU A 132 9.71 4.17 1.40
CA LEU A 132 9.00 3.12 2.12
C LEU A 132 8.71 3.42 3.59
N ASP A 133 9.36 4.42 4.17
CA ASP A 133 9.10 4.95 5.52
C ASP A 133 8.19 6.18 5.52
N ASN A 134 7.57 6.51 4.39
CA ASN A 134 6.72 7.69 4.21
C ASN A 134 7.39 9.02 4.61
N ALA A 135 8.73 9.04 4.59
CA ALA A 135 9.52 10.23 4.92
C ALA A 135 9.91 11.00 3.66
N GLY A 136 10.24 12.28 3.85
CA GLY A 136 10.74 13.14 2.79
C GLY A 136 12.19 12.86 2.37
N ASP A 137 12.95 13.93 2.08
CA ASP A 137 14.26 13.84 1.42
C ASP A 137 15.37 13.09 2.16
N SER A 138 15.25 12.88 3.48
CA SER A 138 16.30 12.27 4.30
C SER A 138 16.08 10.81 4.65
N THR A 139 15.16 10.14 3.99
CA THR A 139 14.82 8.74 4.28
C THR A 139 15.96 7.77 3.95
N LEU A 140 16.16 6.78 4.81
CA LEU A 140 17.10 5.68 4.56
C LEU A 140 16.51 4.62 3.61
N VAL A 141 15.21 4.57 3.48
CA VAL A 141 14.49 3.57 2.70
C VAL A 141 13.88 4.15 1.42
N ASN A 142 14.46 5.21 0.87
CA ASN A 142 14.14 5.72 -0.46
C ASN A 142 14.69 4.77 -1.52
N ILE A 143 13.82 3.96 -2.12
CA ILE A 143 14.20 3.02 -3.18
C ILE A 143 14.22 3.63 -4.56
N ASN A 144 13.82 4.91 -4.69
CA ASN A 144 14.00 5.70 -5.92
C ASN A 144 15.42 6.27 -6.05
N ASP A 145 16.19 6.34 -4.97
CA ASP A 145 17.59 6.78 -4.98
C ASP A 145 18.51 5.61 -5.37
N LYS A 146 19.11 5.67 -6.57
CA LYS A 146 20.08 4.67 -7.05
C LYS A 146 21.35 4.61 -6.22
N ASN A 147 21.66 5.66 -5.46
CA ASN A 147 22.82 5.75 -4.58
C ASN A 147 22.48 5.43 -3.11
N ASN A 148 21.30 4.88 -2.85
CA ASN A 148 20.86 4.54 -1.50
C ASN A 148 21.93 3.69 -0.80
N LYS A 149 22.24 4.05 0.44
CA LYS A 149 23.29 3.39 1.25
C LYS A 149 22.98 1.93 1.55
N VAL A 150 21.71 1.56 1.57
CA VAL A 150 21.28 0.16 1.68
C VAL A 150 21.18 -0.43 0.29
N ALA A 151 22.23 -1.07 -0.17
CA ALA A 151 22.35 -1.55 -1.56
C ALA A 151 21.22 -2.49 -2.01
N SER A 152 20.59 -3.24 -1.09
CA SER A 152 19.42 -4.06 -1.39
C SER A 152 18.20 -3.22 -1.79
N PHE A 153 18.01 -2.08 -1.16
CA PHE A 153 16.93 -1.14 -1.49
C PHE A 153 17.22 -0.38 -2.78
N ALA A 154 18.46 0.10 -2.97
CA ALA A 154 18.86 0.81 -4.17
C ALA A 154 18.61 0.00 -5.46
N LYS A 155 18.74 -1.32 -5.39
CA LYS A 155 18.59 -2.20 -6.55
C LYS A 155 17.16 -2.69 -6.76
N ARG A 156 16.35 -2.79 -5.71
CA ARG A 156 15.05 -3.48 -5.78
C ARG A 156 14.09 -2.78 -6.74
N PHE A 157 13.91 -1.48 -6.60
CA PHE A 157 12.97 -0.74 -7.46
C PHE A 157 13.51 -0.62 -8.89
N GLN A 158 14.82 -0.46 -9.06
CA GLN A 158 15.43 -0.49 -10.40
C GLN A 158 15.15 -1.83 -11.09
N GLN A 159 15.32 -2.96 -10.38
CA GLN A 159 14.99 -4.28 -10.93
C GLN A 159 13.51 -4.41 -11.29
N THR A 160 12.60 -3.92 -10.46
CA THR A 160 11.17 -3.89 -10.78
C THR A 160 10.91 -3.11 -12.07
N VAL A 161 11.53 -1.93 -12.23
CA VAL A 161 11.38 -1.11 -13.44
C VAL A 161 11.93 -1.83 -14.68
N ASP A 162 13.08 -2.50 -14.55
CA ASP A 162 13.73 -3.22 -15.66
C ASP A 162 12.96 -4.51 -16.03
N ASP A 163 12.58 -5.32 -15.03
CA ASP A 163 11.96 -6.63 -15.22
C ASP A 163 10.54 -6.54 -15.82
N PHE A 164 9.82 -5.48 -15.53
CA PHE A 164 8.44 -5.28 -15.99
C PHE A 164 8.30 -4.33 -17.19
N GLY A 165 9.40 -3.93 -17.82
CA GLY A 165 9.38 -3.14 -19.06
C GLY A 165 8.92 -1.70 -18.84
N LEU A 166 9.27 -1.08 -17.72
CA LEU A 166 8.88 0.28 -17.35
C LEU A 166 9.90 1.34 -17.83
N LYS A 167 10.60 1.07 -18.92
CA LYS A 167 11.67 1.98 -19.45
C LYS A 167 11.19 3.41 -19.70
N ASP A 168 9.92 3.58 -20.07
CA ASP A 168 9.36 4.88 -20.45
C ASP A 168 9.06 5.79 -19.25
N ILE A 169 9.17 5.26 -18.02
CA ILE A 169 9.08 6.06 -16.80
C ILE A 169 10.42 6.25 -16.10
N GLN A 170 11.51 5.72 -16.65
CA GLN A 170 12.84 5.89 -16.06
C GLN A 170 13.27 7.36 -16.08
N SER A 171 13.83 7.81 -14.96
CA SER A 171 14.38 9.16 -14.87
C SER A 171 15.61 9.35 -15.76
N LYS A 172 15.73 10.54 -16.33
CA LYS A 172 16.96 11.00 -17.00
C LYS A 172 18.03 11.41 -15.99
N ASP A 173 17.66 11.66 -14.74
CA ASP A 173 18.60 11.87 -13.66
C ASP A 173 19.24 10.53 -13.26
N ALA A 174 20.57 10.47 -13.36
CA ALA A 174 21.32 9.25 -13.06
C ALA A 174 21.21 8.81 -11.59
N SER A 175 20.79 9.68 -10.69
CA SER A 175 20.61 9.37 -9.26
C SER A 175 19.25 8.78 -8.93
N GLN A 176 18.26 8.90 -9.82
CA GLN A 176 16.88 8.48 -9.56
C GLN A 176 16.45 7.35 -10.50
N VAL A 177 15.60 6.45 -9.99
CA VAL A 177 15.00 5.39 -10.82
C VAL A 177 13.93 5.97 -11.74
N VAL A 178 13.00 6.75 -11.18
CA VAL A 178 11.92 7.42 -11.92
C VAL A 178 11.81 8.89 -11.51
N ASP A 179 11.31 9.73 -12.41
CA ASP A 179 10.95 11.11 -12.07
C ASP A 179 9.67 11.10 -11.20
N LEU A 180 9.66 11.86 -10.10
CA LEU A 180 8.50 11.97 -9.23
C LEU A 180 7.83 13.34 -9.37
N PRO A 181 6.49 13.39 -9.34
CA PRO A 181 5.56 12.27 -9.47
C PRO A 181 5.44 11.77 -10.92
N THR A 182 5.11 10.49 -11.10
CA THR A 182 4.84 9.91 -12.42
C THR A 182 3.53 9.14 -12.42
N LEU A 183 2.61 9.53 -13.32
CA LEU A 183 1.36 8.82 -13.59
C LEU A 183 1.48 8.11 -14.95
N PHE A 184 1.15 6.83 -15.00
CA PHE A 184 1.19 6.07 -16.24
C PHE A 184 0.09 5.00 -16.31
N THR A 185 -0.20 4.59 -17.55
CA THR A 185 -1.04 3.42 -17.82
C THR A 185 -0.17 2.24 -18.21
N TYR A 186 -0.41 1.11 -17.57
CA TYR A 186 0.34 -0.13 -17.76
C TYR A 186 -0.55 -1.28 -18.20
N ASN A 187 -0.05 -2.11 -19.13
CA ASN A 187 -0.65 -3.39 -19.50
C ASN A 187 0.44 -4.40 -19.83
N LYS A 188 0.59 -5.44 -18.99
CA LYS A 188 1.60 -6.49 -19.21
C LYS A 188 1.36 -7.31 -20.49
N ASP A 189 0.12 -7.39 -20.96
CA ASP A 189 -0.29 -8.19 -22.11
C ASP A 189 -0.22 -7.39 -23.42
N ALA A 190 0.19 -6.11 -23.38
CA ALA A 190 0.36 -5.32 -24.59
C ALA A 190 1.39 -5.96 -25.52
N SER A 191 1.12 -5.93 -26.82
CA SER A 191 2.02 -6.51 -27.84
C SER A 191 3.31 -5.72 -28.07
N GLY A 192 3.34 -4.45 -27.64
CA GLY A 192 4.49 -3.54 -27.69
C GLY A 192 4.98 -3.14 -26.31
N ASP A 193 5.19 -1.84 -26.15
CA ASP A 193 5.57 -1.27 -24.85
C ASP A 193 4.49 -1.54 -23.79
N LYS A 194 4.91 -1.88 -22.58
CA LYS A 194 4.01 -2.19 -21.48
C LYS A 194 3.44 -0.92 -20.84
N VAL A 195 4.18 0.17 -20.89
CA VAL A 195 3.71 1.51 -20.56
C VAL A 195 3.01 2.09 -21.78
N LEU A 196 1.70 2.22 -21.72
CA LEU A 196 0.90 2.68 -22.86
C LEU A 196 0.89 4.20 -23.00
N SER A 197 1.03 4.91 -21.89
CA SER A 197 1.06 6.37 -21.84
C SER A 197 1.58 6.84 -20.49
N VAL A 198 2.17 8.05 -20.46
CA VAL A 198 2.83 8.58 -19.25
C VAL A 198 2.67 10.10 -19.14
N ALA A 199 2.52 10.58 -17.88
CA ALA A 199 2.73 11.96 -17.48
C ALA A 199 3.74 11.95 -16.32
N ALA A 200 4.94 12.48 -16.56
CA ALA A 200 6.03 12.51 -15.59
C ALA A 200 6.41 13.93 -15.21
N GLY A 201 6.75 14.13 -13.95
CA GLY A 201 7.12 15.40 -13.35
C GLY A 201 5.93 16.28 -12.96
N ALA A 202 6.19 17.21 -12.03
CA ALA A 202 5.19 18.05 -11.37
C ALA A 202 4.22 18.76 -12.32
N ASP A 203 4.75 19.41 -13.34
CA ASP A 203 3.94 20.18 -14.31
C ASP A 203 3.01 19.28 -15.13
N SER A 204 3.49 18.08 -15.48
CA SER A 204 2.72 17.12 -16.29
C SER A 204 1.54 16.54 -15.53
N VAL A 205 1.74 16.10 -14.28
CA VAL A 205 0.68 15.51 -13.47
C VAL A 205 -0.30 16.54 -12.88
N ALA A 206 0.09 17.81 -12.83
CA ALA A 206 -0.79 18.92 -12.46
C ALA A 206 -1.64 19.46 -13.63
N ASN A 207 -1.42 18.99 -14.86
CA ASN A 207 -2.11 19.44 -16.06
C ASN A 207 -3.18 18.45 -16.50
N GLU A 208 -4.46 18.89 -16.51
CA GLU A 208 -5.60 18.02 -16.85
C GLU A 208 -5.48 17.37 -18.24
N ALA A 209 -4.95 18.09 -19.24
CA ALA A 209 -4.81 17.56 -20.60
C ALA A 209 -3.74 16.47 -20.67
N THR A 210 -2.61 16.67 -19.98
CA THR A 210 -1.52 15.68 -19.90
C THR A 210 -1.96 14.43 -19.13
N VAL A 211 -2.62 14.61 -17.98
CA VAL A 211 -3.25 13.52 -17.22
C VAL A 211 -4.30 12.80 -18.08
N GLY A 212 -5.12 13.56 -18.82
CA GLY A 212 -6.10 13.02 -19.75
C GLY A 212 -5.49 12.13 -20.82
N THR A 213 -4.31 12.49 -21.32
CA THR A 213 -3.53 11.69 -22.28
C THR A 213 -2.94 10.46 -21.61
N ALA A 214 -2.34 10.60 -20.43
CA ALA A 214 -1.77 9.49 -19.66
C ALA A 214 -2.81 8.39 -19.30
N LEU A 215 -4.06 8.77 -19.12
CA LEU A 215 -5.18 7.87 -18.80
C LEU A 215 -6.03 7.49 -20.02
N SER A 216 -5.65 7.87 -21.23
CA SER A 216 -6.48 7.67 -22.43
C SER A 216 -6.68 6.20 -22.79
N ALA A 217 -5.70 5.35 -22.56
CA ALA A 217 -5.74 3.93 -22.87
C ALA A 217 -6.67 3.12 -21.94
N ILE A 218 -7.12 3.69 -20.81
CA ILE A 218 -7.96 2.98 -19.84
C ILE A 218 -9.45 3.11 -20.15
N ALA A 219 -9.91 4.24 -20.67
CA ALA A 219 -11.28 4.61 -20.99
C ALA A 219 -12.34 3.51 -20.73
N ASN A 220 -13.04 3.58 -19.60
CA ASN A 220 -14.10 2.65 -19.16
C ASN A 220 -13.68 1.19 -18.88
N ASN A 221 -12.40 0.86 -18.93
CA ASN A 221 -11.89 -0.51 -18.76
C ASN A 221 -10.68 -0.55 -17.81
N ALA A 222 -10.67 0.26 -16.75
CA ALA A 222 -9.65 0.14 -15.72
C ALA A 222 -9.71 -1.26 -15.08
N ALA A 223 -8.63 -1.99 -15.16
CA ALA A 223 -8.50 -3.25 -14.46
C ALA A 223 -8.35 -3.02 -12.96
N VAL A 224 -8.93 -3.89 -12.18
CA VAL A 224 -8.84 -3.89 -10.72
C VAL A 224 -8.20 -5.20 -10.27
N ARG A 225 -7.27 -5.09 -9.32
CA ARG A 225 -6.63 -6.24 -8.68
C ARG A 225 -6.66 -6.04 -7.16
N THR A 226 -7.40 -6.90 -6.50
CA THR A 226 -7.72 -6.80 -5.06
C THR A 226 -6.57 -7.29 -4.16
N ASN A 227 -6.68 -7.04 -2.84
CA ASN A 227 -5.83 -7.72 -1.87
C ASN A 227 -6.03 -9.25 -1.90
N GLY A 228 -7.26 -9.72 -2.11
CA GLY A 228 -7.53 -11.14 -2.27
C GLY A 228 -6.72 -11.77 -3.42
N ASP A 229 -6.69 -11.13 -4.58
CA ASP A 229 -5.85 -11.56 -5.72
C ASP A 229 -4.38 -11.60 -5.33
N PHE A 230 -3.90 -10.56 -4.66
CA PHE A 230 -2.51 -10.48 -4.21
C PHE A 230 -2.12 -11.63 -3.25
N TYR A 231 -2.94 -11.93 -2.25
CA TYR A 231 -2.64 -13.01 -1.31
C TYR A 231 -2.72 -14.39 -1.94
N VAL A 232 -3.63 -14.60 -2.88
CA VAL A 232 -3.77 -15.89 -3.57
C VAL A 232 -2.67 -16.10 -4.61
N ASP A 233 -2.39 -15.10 -5.43
CA ASP A 233 -1.57 -15.28 -6.63
C ASP A 233 -0.11 -14.87 -6.43
N TYR A 234 0.20 -14.00 -5.46
CA TYR A 234 1.52 -13.42 -5.35
C TYR A 234 2.18 -13.61 -3.98
N TYR A 235 1.51 -13.26 -2.89
CA TYR A 235 2.15 -13.00 -1.60
C TYR A 235 3.12 -14.10 -1.15
N LEU A 236 2.66 -15.32 -1.01
CA LEU A 236 3.50 -16.42 -0.53
C LEU A 236 4.14 -17.26 -1.65
N THR A 237 3.84 -16.99 -2.92
CA THR A 237 4.51 -17.64 -4.05
C THR A 237 5.95 -17.14 -4.23
N HIS A 238 6.31 -16.01 -3.64
CA HIS A 238 7.62 -15.38 -3.71
C HIS A 238 8.43 -15.52 -2.42
N ASN A 239 8.13 -16.55 -1.62
CA ASN A 239 8.93 -16.84 -0.44
C ASN A 239 10.29 -17.47 -0.84
N SER A 240 11.33 -17.16 -0.08
CA SER A 240 12.70 -17.62 -0.32
C SER A 240 12.88 -19.14 -0.16
N GLN A 241 11.87 -19.85 0.35
CA GLN A 241 11.90 -21.28 0.61
C GLN A 241 11.22 -22.12 -0.48
N GLY A 242 10.70 -21.47 -1.53
CA GLY A 242 10.04 -22.15 -2.65
C GLY A 242 8.73 -22.87 -2.27
N GLN A 243 8.12 -22.49 -1.16
CA GLN A 243 6.85 -23.08 -0.72
C GLN A 243 5.69 -22.59 -1.58
N ALA A 244 4.71 -23.44 -1.82
CA ALA A 244 3.49 -23.06 -2.51
C ALA A 244 2.65 -22.08 -1.67
N SER A 245 1.81 -21.26 -2.32
CA SER A 245 0.86 -20.41 -1.61
C SER A 245 -0.03 -21.22 -0.67
N VAL A 246 -0.30 -20.68 0.53
CA VAL A 246 -1.25 -21.28 1.48
C VAL A 246 -2.71 -20.97 1.12
N PHE A 247 -2.92 -19.97 0.26
CA PHE A 247 -4.23 -19.65 -0.30
C PHE A 247 -4.38 -20.32 -1.67
N LYS A 248 -5.61 -20.72 -1.99
CA LYS A 248 -5.91 -21.43 -3.24
C LYS A 248 -6.65 -20.52 -4.21
N SER A 249 -6.51 -20.79 -5.50
CA SER A 249 -7.32 -20.13 -6.52
C SER A 249 -8.81 -20.31 -6.20
N GLY A 250 -9.56 -19.23 -6.28
CA GLY A 250 -10.99 -19.17 -5.90
C GLY A 250 -11.26 -18.67 -4.48
N GLU A 251 -10.23 -18.57 -3.62
CA GLU A 251 -10.37 -18.06 -2.23
C GLU A 251 -10.25 -16.53 -2.13
N GLN A 252 -10.08 -15.80 -3.24
CA GLN A 252 -9.82 -14.35 -3.25
C GLN A 252 -10.85 -13.56 -2.43
N LYS A 253 -12.13 -13.93 -2.52
CA LYS A 253 -13.23 -13.25 -1.80
C LYS A 253 -13.26 -13.55 -0.29
N ASP A 254 -12.60 -14.63 0.13
CA ASP A 254 -12.57 -15.05 1.54
C ASP A 254 -11.35 -14.49 2.28
N VAL A 255 -10.47 -13.78 1.58
CA VAL A 255 -9.30 -13.15 2.17
C VAL A 255 -9.72 -11.90 2.93
N LYS A 256 -9.36 -11.88 4.22
CA LYS A 256 -9.57 -10.75 5.15
C LYS A 256 -8.30 -9.95 5.39
N LEU A 257 -7.23 -10.32 4.71
CA LEU A 257 -5.92 -9.70 4.88
C LEU A 257 -5.80 -8.48 3.96
N VAL A 258 -5.31 -7.38 4.49
CA VAL A 258 -5.08 -6.13 3.78
C VAL A 258 -3.61 -5.75 3.91
N SER A 259 -2.91 -5.67 2.79
CA SER A 259 -1.52 -5.22 2.77
C SER A 259 -1.46 -3.71 2.95
N VAL A 260 -0.70 -3.25 3.93
CA VAL A 260 -0.60 -1.81 4.25
C VAL A 260 0.84 -1.32 4.18
N THR A 261 1.01 -0.09 3.74
CA THR A 261 2.27 0.63 3.76
C THR A 261 2.62 1.10 5.17
N TYR A 262 3.84 1.60 5.38
CA TYR A 262 4.24 2.19 6.66
C TYR A 262 3.37 3.40 7.02
N GLY A 263 3.11 4.29 6.06
CA GLY A 263 2.27 5.46 6.30
C GLY A 263 0.82 5.11 6.66
N GLU A 264 0.26 4.04 6.06
CA GLU A 264 -1.05 3.52 6.44
C GLU A 264 -1.03 2.92 7.84
N LEU A 265 0.03 2.17 8.19
CA LEU A 265 0.20 1.63 9.54
C LEU A 265 0.24 2.74 10.59
N GLU A 266 0.96 3.83 10.35
CA GLU A 266 0.98 4.98 11.25
C GLU A 266 -0.42 5.58 11.43
N LYS A 267 -1.20 5.75 10.36
CA LYS A 267 -2.58 6.25 10.43
C LYS A 267 -3.51 5.28 11.17
N ILE A 268 -3.38 3.97 10.94
CA ILE A 268 -4.13 2.93 11.68
C ILE A 268 -3.85 3.05 13.18
N LEU A 269 -2.58 3.16 13.57
CA LEU A 269 -2.18 3.26 14.97
C LEU A 269 -2.64 4.56 15.66
N GLN A 270 -2.92 5.60 14.88
CA GLN A 270 -3.41 6.90 15.36
C GLN A 270 -4.94 6.99 15.31
N SER A 271 -5.61 6.12 14.56
CA SER A 271 -7.06 6.15 14.42
C SER A 271 -7.78 5.55 15.64
N GLU A 272 -9.04 5.92 15.80
CA GLU A 272 -9.90 5.37 16.85
C GLU A 272 -10.38 3.96 16.50
N GLY A 273 -10.73 3.18 17.52
CA GLY A 273 -11.28 1.85 17.35
C GLY A 273 -10.27 0.73 17.62
N ASN A 274 -10.69 -0.50 17.32
CA ASN A 274 -9.87 -1.70 17.47
C ASN A 274 -9.43 -2.18 16.11
N HIS A 275 -8.12 -2.31 15.91
CA HIS A 275 -7.53 -2.77 14.67
C HIS A 275 -6.76 -4.06 14.87
N TYR A 276 -6.90 -5.00 13.95
CA TYR A 276 -6.14 -6.24 13.94
C TYR A 276 -4.95 -6.09 13.01
N ILE A 277 -3.74 -6.18 13.54
CA ILE A 277 -2.51 -5.99 12.79
C ILE A 277 -1.67 -7.25 12.88
N PHE A 278 -1.27 -7.79 11.73
CA PHE A 278 -0.38 -8.93 11.62
C PHE A 278 0.97 -8.49 11.05
N PHE A 279 2.01 -8.66 11.85
CA PHE A 279 3.39 -8.41 11.39
C PHE A 279 3.96 -9.72 10.86
N GLY A 280 4.34 -9.71 9.57
CA GLY A 280 4.87 -10.91 8.94
C GLY A 280 5.66 -10.60 7.68
N ALA A 281 6.38 -11.59 7.18
CA ALA A 281 7.14 -11.46 5.95
C ALA A 281 7.10 -12.75 5.13
N THR A 282 7.17 -12.62 3.81
CA THR A 282 7.11 -13.76 2.88
C THR A 282 8.27 -14.75 3.04
N TRP A 283 9.40 -14.29 3.56
CA TRP A 283 10.57 -15.13 3.87
C TRP A 283 10.48 -15.85 5.21
N CYS A 284 9.51 -15.52 6.06
CA CYS A 284 9.38 -16.06 7.41
C CYS A 284 8.53 -17.33 7.42
N GLY A 285 9.10 -18.46 7.81
CA GLY A 285 8.40 -19.73 7.93
C GLY A 285 7.21 -19.69 8.91
N ASN A 286 7.29 -18.89 9.97
CA ASN A 286 6.19 -18.71 10.90
C ASN A 286 5.01 -17.95 10.26
N THR A 287 5.28 -16.94 9.44
CA THR A 287 4.23 -16.26 8.66
C THR A 287 3.53 -17.26 7.75
N TYR A 288 4.29 -18.06 7.01
CA TYR A 288 3.76 -19.10 6.13
C TYR A 288 2.86 -20.08 6.90
N ALA A 289 3.30 -20.54 8.07
CA ALA A 289 2.57 -21.50 8.88
C ALA A 289 1.28 -20.95 9.53
N THR A 290 1.18 -19.63 9.74
CA THR A 290 0.13 -19.04 10.57
C THR A 290 -0.86 -18.17 9.79
N ILE A 291 -0.48 -17.53 8.71
CA ILE A 291 -1.29 -16.50 8.05
C ILE A 291 -2.66 -17.02 7.56
N ARG A 292 -2.72 -18.26 7.10
CA ARG A 292 -3.99 -18.88 6.71
C ARG A 292 -4.94 -19.03 7.90
N TYR A 293 -4.42 -19.43 9.06
CA TYR A 293 -5.23 -19.55 10.28
C TYR A 293 -5.70 -18.19 10.78
N VAL A 294 -4.86 -17.16 10.68
CA VAL A 294 -5.27 -15.77 11.00
C VAL A 294 -6.45 -15.37 10.13
N ASN A 295 -6.40 -15.62 8.83
CA ASN A 295 -7.50 -15.34 7.91
C ASN A 295 -8.77 -16.13 8.25
N GLN A 296 -8.65 -17.41 8.59
CA GLN A 296 -9.77 -18.27 8.95
C GLN A 296 -10.45 -17.81 10.25
N GLU A 297 -9.67 -17.48 11.28
CA GLU A 297 -10.21 -16.96 12.53
C GLU A 297 -10.84 -15.58 12.35
N ALA A 298 -10.23 -14.71 11.54
CA ALA A 298 -10.84 -13.43 11.20
C ALA A 298 -12.24 -13.63 10.59
N SER A 299 -12.36 -14.51 9.59
CA SER A 299 -13.66 -14.83 8.97
C SER A 299 -14.65 -15.40 9.96
N LYS A 300 -14.22 -16.31 10.83
CA LYS A 300 -15.06 -16.97 11.84
C LYS A 300 -15.64 -15.99 12.88
N TYR A 301 -14.86 -14.99 13.26
CA TYR A 301 -15.26 -13.98 14.24
C TYR A 301 -15.84 -12.70 13.63
N GLY A 302 -16.10 -12.67 12.32
CA GLY A 302 -16.68 -11.52 11.64
C GLY A 302 -15.74 -10.31 11.58
N VAL A 303 -14.43 -10.55 11.58
CA VAL A 303 -13.42 -9.52 11.37
C VAL A 303 -13.30 -9.30 9.88
N ASP A 304 -13.62 -8.10 9.41
CA ASP A 304 -13.59 -7.80 7.99
C ASP A 304 -12.17 -7.56 7.47
N HIS A 305 -11.28 -6.98 8.30
CA HIS A 305 -9.94 -6.61 7.91
C HIS A 305 -8.89 -6.97 8.95
N VAL A 306 -7.84 -7.66 8.52
CA VAL A 306 -6.59 -7.85 9.27
C VAL A 306 -5.49 -7.16 8.48
N TYR A 307 -4.99 -6.05 8.99
CA TYR A 307 -3.92 -5.29 8.34
C TYR A 307 -2.61 -6.06 8.45
N THR A 308 -1.95 -6.27 7.34
CA THR A 308 -0.68 -6.97 7.32
C THR A 308 0.43 -6.01 6.94
N PHE A 309 1.38 -5.88 7.83
CA PHE A 309 2.56 -5.08 7.61
C PHE A 309 3.79 -5.98 7.50
N ARG A 310 4.55 -5.76 6.43
CA ARG A 310 5.82 -6.43 6.20
C ARG A 310 6.95 -5.57 6.74
N SER A 311 7.68 -6.10 7.73
CA SER A 311 8.91 -5.50 8.24
C SER A 311 10.13 -5.96 7.45
#